data_2bc9a3a5b45ca86cb7b360eba8a512c9
#
_entry.id   2bc9a3a5b45ca86cb7b360eba8a512c9
#
_cell.length_a   1.000
_cell.length_b   1.000
_cell.length_c   1.000
_cell.angle_alpha   90.00
_cell.angle_beta   90.00
_cell.angle_gamma   90.00
#
_symmetry.space_group_name_H-M   'P 1'
#
loop_
_entity.id
_entity.type
_entity.pdbx_description
1 polymer ?
#
loop_
_entity_poly.entity_id
_entity_poly.type
_entity_poly.pdbx_seq_one_letter_code
_entity_poly.pdbx_strand_id
1 'polypeptide(L)'
;EKADIQQCLDYVTTFHNGALHKEEGVGVGKAIEPNEDGDNSTFAHVTIHSNYDQVSYGELEPKLEGGERWEIKEMNDTSSSIQAEFIVRCKGEENEDDLYKVREFFRVRYDSYAKRGYLLDYDRTMEQIFDPTKKVLSEKGVLLGISEYDVPYLNDKDGSIVSFVQADDLWSYNKETDEVSLVFSFAASENTDERNLTNQHEIQLLEADGNGNVTFAVYGYMNRGEHEGQVGVAVYYYNVEQSSVEEKVFIPTDTSWGNAIHELGKLVYYSVDREMLYVLAGDTFYETNVEKEKTKELVTGLTEDHYVVSSDGRLLAYQSKSGENGANELTIMNLSSGKTRTVTGKEGENIY
;
A
#
# COMPACT_ATOMS: atom_id res chain seq x y z
N GLU A 1 -3.51 19.89 -26.10
CA GLU A 1 -2.94 19.31 -24.87
C GLU A 1 -3.89 19.45 -23.67
N LYS A 2 -4.26 20.64 -23.20
CA LYS A 2 -5.23 20.79 -22.08
C LYS A 2 -6.64 20.30 -22.38
N ALA A 3 -7.05 20.33 -23.66
CA ALA A 3 -8.37 19.86 -24.07
C ALA A 3 -8.48 18.31 -24.03
N ASP A 4 -7.37 17.61 -24.21
CA ASP A 4 -7.38 16.15 -24.28
C ASP A 4 -7.48 15.51 -22.90
N ILE A 5 -6.91 16.12 -21.85
CA ILE A 5 -7.03 15.60 -20.48
C ILE A 5 -8.48 15.68 -19.96
N GLN A 6 -9.21 16.77 -20.27
CA GLN A 6 -10.61 16.86 -19.89
C GLN A 6 -11.43 15.76 -20.57
N GLN A 7 -11.15 15.46 -21.84
CA GLN A 7 -11.81 14.38 -22.57
C GLN A 7 -11.48 12.99 -21.97
N CYS A 8 -10.23 12.81 -21.50
CA CYS A 8 -9.86 11.60 -20.77
C CYS A 8 -10.63 11.48 -19.45
N LEU A 9 -10.69 12.56 -18.67
CA LEU A 9 -11.47 12.60 -17.41
C LEU A 9 -12.96 12.31 -17.67
N ASP A 10 -13.56 12.95 -18.67
CA ASP A 10 -14.96 12.73 -19.03
C ASP A 10 -15.21 11.27 -19.43
N TYR A 11 -14.26 10.67 -20.15
CA TYR A 11 -14.35 9.27 -20.55
C TYR A 11 -14.29 8.32 -19.36
N VAL A 12 -13.30 8.47 -18.45
CA VAL A 12 -13.15 7.59 -17.30
C VAL A 12 -14.29 7.75 -16.30
N THR A 13 -14.76 8.99 -16.07
CA THR A 13 -15.93 9.26 -15.22
C THR A 13 -17.19 8.62 -15.79
N THR A 14 -17.36 8.65 -17.13
CA THR A 14 -18.49 7.98 -17.79
C THR A 14 -18.39 6.46 -17.63
N PHE A 15 -17.21 5.87 -17.81
CA PHE A 15 -16.97 4.45 -17.62
C PHE A 15 -17.26 4.03 -16.17
N HIS A 16 -16.67 4.75 -15.20
CA HIS A 16 -16.86 4.53 -13.77
C HIS A 16 -18.35 4.52 -13.39
N ASN A 17 -19.09 5.58 -13.73
CA ASN A 17 -20.51 5.67 -13.44
C ASN A 17 -21.29 4.54 -14.14
N GLY A 18 -20.93 4.21 -15.38
CA GLY A 18 -21.54 3.12 -16.13
C GLY A 18 -21.34 1.75 -15.50
N ALA A 19 -20.15 1.51 -14.92
CA ALA A 19 -19.85 0.29 -14.18
C ALA A 19 -20.57 0.25 -12.82
N LEU A 20 -20.52 1.34 -12.07
CA LEU A 20 -21.09 1.46 -10.73
C LEU A 20 -22.62 1.33 -10.73
N HIS A 21 -23.29 1.94 -11.70
CA HIS A 21 -24.75 1.99 -11.78
C HIS A 21 -25.34 1.05 -12.84
N LYS A 22 -24.51 0.24 -13.51
CA LYS A 22 -24.92 -0.64 -14.62
C LYS A 22 -25.71 0.12 -15.70
N GLU A 23 -25.29 1.35 -16.02
CA GLU A 23 -25.99 2.20 -16.97
C GLU A 23 -25.97 1.61 -18.38
N GLU A 24 -27.15 1.36 -18.93
CA GLU A 24 -27.28 0.91 -20.30
C GLU A 24 -26.80 1.97 -21.30
N GLY A 25 -26.09 1.54 -22.32
CA GLY A 25 -25.64 2.43 -23.41
C GLY A 25 -24.29 3.09 -23.21
N VAL A 26 -23.70 3.11 -22.01
CA VAL A 26 -22.35 3.63 -21.73
C VAL A 26 -21.27 2.82 -22.44
N GLY A 27 -21.51 1.53 -22.64
CA GLY A 27 -20.63 0.66 -23.43
C GLY A 27 -19.42 0.14 -22.65
N VAL A 28 -19.50 0.06 -21.32
CA VAL A 28 -18.46 -0.51 -20.44
C VAL A 28 -17.98 -1.87 -20.97
N GLY A 29 -18.90 -2.78 -21.27
CA GLY A 29 -18.57 -4.10 -21.81
C GLY A 29 -17.87 -4.11 -23.18
N LYS A 30 -17.89 -2.97 -23.91
CA LYS A 30 -17.15 -2.83 -25.18
C LYS A 30 -15.76 -2.22 -25.00
N ALA A 31 -15.51 -1.63 -23.84
CA ALA A 31 -14.24 -1.00 -23.50
C ALA A 31 -13.27 -1.97 -22.85
N ILE A 32 -13.77 -3.03 -22.22
CA ILE A 32 -12.97 -4.08 -21.58
C ILE A 32 -12.58 -5.18 -22.58
N GLU A 33 -11.56 -5.96 -22.24
CA GLU A 33 -10.96 -7.02 -23.08
C GLU A 33 -10.98 -8.38 -22.36
N PRO A 34 -12.16 -8.94 -22.03
CA PRO A 34 -12.26 -10.16 -21.23
C PRO A 34 -11.53 -11.34 -21.87
N ASN A 35 -10.65 -11.98 -21.10
CA ASN A 35 -9.90 -13.15 -21.52
C ASN A 35 -9.51 -14.03 -20.29
N GLU A 36 -8.64 -15.02 -20.51
CA GLU A 36 -8.20 -15.96 -19.46
C GLU A 36 -7.29 -15.37 -18.40
N ASP A 37 -6.74 -14.17 -18.62
CA ASP A 37 -5.91 -13.45 -17.61
C ASP A 37 -6.78 -12.77 -16.53
N GLY A 38 -8.09 -12.63 -16.76
CA GLY A 38 -9.04 -12.04 -15.81
C GLY A 38 -9.49 -13.04 -14.76
N ASP A 39 -9.19 -12.77 -13.47
CA ASP A 39 -9.81 -13.50 -12.37
C ASP A 39 -11.27 -13.04 -12.19
N ASN A 40 -12.21 -13.95 -12.41
CA ASN A 40 -13.63 -13.68 -12.25
C ASN A 40 -14.23 -14.39 -11.02
N SER A 41 -13.38 -14.83 -10.08
CA SER A 41 -13.80 -15.50 -8.84
C SER A 41 -13.93 -14.54 -7.65
N THR A 42 -13.37 -13.33 -7.74
CA THR A 42 -13.34 -12.34 -6.66
C THR A 42 -13.62 -10.93 -7.16
N PHE A 43 -14.14 -10.08 -6.28
CA PHE A 43 -14.24 -8.63 -6.51
C PHE A 43 -13.05 -7.86 -5.93
N ALA A 44 -12.17 -8.52 -5.16
CA ALA A 44 -11.01 -7.88 -4.54
C ALA A 44 -10.07 -7.25 -5.57
N HIS A 45 -9.87 -7.91 -6.72
CA HIS A 45 -9.06 -7.42 -7.81
C HIS A 45 -9.73 -7.69 -9.16
N VAL A 46 -10.01 -6.63 -9.89
CA VAL A 46 -10.71 -6.67 -11.19
C VAL A 46 -9.89 -5.86 -12.20
N THR A 47 -9.64 -6.44 -13.37
CA THR A 47 -8.82 -5.82 -14.41
C THR A 47 -9.59 -5.61 -15.72
N ILE A 48 -8.95 -4.98 -16.69
CA ILE A 48 -9.51 -4.85 -18.05
C ILE A 48 -9.86 -6.20 -18.67
N HIS A 49 -9.22 -7.29 -18.21
CA HIS A 49 -9.43 -8.65 -18.68
C HIS A 49 -10.56 -9.40 -17.95
N SER A 50 -11.10 -8.82 -16.89
CA SER A 50 -12.26 -9.38 -16.19
C SER A 50 -13.53 -9.24 -17.01
N ASN A 51 -14.52 -10.10 -16.75
CA ASN A 51 -15.81 -10.04 -17.43
C ASN A 51 -16.64 -8.82 -16.98
N TYR A 52 -17.69 -8.51 -17.75
CA TYR A 52 -18.57 -7.36 -17.47
C TYR A 52 -19.21 -7.44 -16.08
N ASP A 53 -19.56 -8.63 -15.63
CA ASP A 53 -20.22 -8.84 -14.34
C ASP A 53 -19.28 -8.44 -13.19
N GLN A 54 -17.99 -8.83 -13.26
CA GLN A 54 -16.98 -8.42 -12.29
C GLN A 54 -16.75 -6.90 -12.34
N VAL A 55 -16.57 -6.33 -13.53
CA VAL A 55 -16.35 -4.89 -13.69
C VAL A 55 -17.53 -4.07 -13.18
N SER A 56 -18.76 -4.57 -13.35
CA SER A 56 -19.99 -3.90 -12.90
C SER A 56 -20.50 -4.36 -11.52
N TYR A 57 -19.61 -4.87 -10.67
CA TYR A 57 -19.88 -5.25 -9.27
C TYR A 57 -20.92 -6.37 -9.07
N GLY A 58 -21.25 -7.16 -10.09
CA GLY A 58 -22.17 -8.31 -9.96
C GLY A 58 -23.45 -7.96 -9.21
N GLU A 59 -23.82 -8.72 -8.21
CA GLU A 59 -25.01 -8.53 -7.39
C GLU A 59 -24.79 -7.65 -6.13
N LEU A 60 -23.64 -6.97 -6.02
CA LEU A 60 -23.28 -6.21 -4.80
C LEU A 60 -24.08 -4.91 -4.63
N GLU A 61 -24.73 -4.41 -5.67
CA GLU A 61 -25.56 -3.19 -5.65
C GLU A 61 -24.84 -1.98 -4.98
N PRO A 62 -23.64 -1.60 -5.46
CA PRO A 62 -22.85 -0.58 -4.80
C PRO A 62 -23.52 0.79 -4.79
N LYS A 63 -23.34 1.53 -3.69
CA LYS A 63 -23.77 2.92 -3.53
C LYS A 63 -22.62 3.71 -2.97
N LEU A 64 -22.31 4.85 -3.55
CA LEU A 64 -21.28 5.72 -3.03
C LEU A 64 -21.57 6.16 -1.61
N GLU A 65 -20.56 6.08 -0.75
CA GLU A 65 -20.57 6.59 0.62
C GLU A 65 -19.59 7.77 0.70
N GLY A 66 -20.11 8.98 0.72
CA GLY A 66 -19.31 10.20 0.70
C GLY A 66 -18.88 10.66 -0.69
N GLY A 67 -17.69 11.24 -0.79
CA GLY A 67 -17.12 11.77 -2.02
C GLY A 67 -16.23 10.78 -2.76
N GLU A 68 -15.77 11.20 -3.92
CA GLU A 68 -14.75 10.51 -4.72
C GLU A 68 -13.53 11.39 -4.84
N ARG A 69 -12.35 10.79 -4.71
CA ARG A 69 -11.09 11.47 -4.94
C ARG A 69 -10.52 11.04 -6.28
N TRP A 70 -10.35 12.00 -7.18
CA TRP A 70 -9.78 11.79 -8.50
C TRP A 70 -8.40 12.40 -8.61
N GLU A 71 -7.45 11.66 -9.17
CA GLU A 71 -6.07 12.08 -9.31
C GLU A 71 -5.51 11.71 -10.69
N ILE A 72 -4.83 12.67 -11.34
CA ILE A 72 -4.08 12.41 -12.55
C ILE A 72 -2.67 11.98 -12.13
N LYS A 73 -2.35 10.70 -12.32
CA LYS A 73 -1.05 10.13 -11.95
C LYS A 73 0.03 10.41 -12.99
N GLU A 74 -0.34 10.36 -14.26
CA GLU A 74 0.58 10.60 -15.37
C GLU A 74 -0.17 11.19 -16.57
N MET A 75 0.50 12.04 -17.30
CA MET A 75 0.03 12.57 -18.57
C MET A 75 1.21 12.69 -19.53
N ASN A 76 1.08 12.06 -20.69
CA ASN A 76 2.03 12.17 -21.77
C ASN A 76 1.32 12.39 -23.12
N ASP A 77 2.08 12.47 -24.21
CA ASP A 77 1.52 12.76 -25.56
C ASP A 77 0.61 11.67 -26.11
N THR A 78 0.64 10.48 -25.54
CA THR A 78 -0.08 9.29 -26.07
C THR A 78 -1.19 8.78 -25.15
N SER A 79 -1.09 9.00 -23.85
CA SER A 79 -2.03 8.49 -22.86
C SER A 79 -2.02 9.31 -21.58
N SER A 80 -3.05 9.11 -20.76
CA SER A 80 -3.15 9.62 -19.39
C SER A 80 -3.49 8.50 -18.45
N SER A 81 -2.87 8.51 -17.27
CA SER A 81 -3.20 7.61 -16.17
C SER A 81 -3.95 8.39 -15.09
N ILE A 82 -5.12 7.88 -14.71
CA ILE A 82 -6.05 8.54 -13.80
C ILE A 82 -6.45 7.51 -12.74
N GLN A 83 -6.53 7.95 -11.49
CA GLN A 83 -6.94 7.10 -10.37
C GLN A 83 -8.16 7.72 -9.68
N ALA A 84 -9.10 6.88 -9.28
CA ALA A 84 -10.22 7.22 -8.41
C ALA A 84 -10.13 6.41 -7.11
N GLU A 85 -10.40 7.05 -5.99
CA GLU A 85 -10.52 6.42 -4.68
C GLU A 85 -11.84 6.84 -4.04
N PHE A 86 -12.58 5.87 -3.53
CA PHE A 86 -13.92 6.10 -2.98
C PHE A 86 -14.33 4.95 -2.06
N ILE A 87 -15.39 5.19 -1.29
CA ILE A 87 -16.02 4.16 -0.46
C ILE A 87 -17.37 3.82 -1.06
N VAL A 88 -17.68 2.54 -1.14
CA VAL A 88 -19.01 2.06 -1.50
C VAL A 88 -19.63 1.28 -0.36
N ARG A 89 -20.92 1.46 -0.22
CA ARG A 89 -21.80 0.62 0.57
C ARG A 89 -22.42 -0.43 -0.35
N CYS A 90 -22.16 -1.68 -0.05
CA CYS A 90 -22.70 -2.81 -0.82
C CYS A 90 -23.64 -3.63 0.04
N LYS A 91 -24.54 -4.36 -0.62
CA LYS A 91 -25.40 -5.33 0.04
C LYS A 91 -24.56 -6.49 0.58
N GLY A 92 -24.55 -6.64 1.88
CA GLY A 92 -23.89 -7.71 2.61
C GLY A 92 -24.77 -8.93 2.84
N GLU A 93 -24.27 -9.90 3.59
CA GLU A 93 -25.04 -11.03 4.05
C GLU A 93 -26.10 -10.60 5.10
N GLU A 94 -27.15 -11.37 5.25
CA GLU A 94 -28.20 -11.16 6.26
C GLU A 94 -28.92 -9.78 6.20
N ASN A 95 -28.90 -9.08 5.03
CA ASN A 95 -29.43 -7.71 4.82
C ASN A 95 -28.68 -6.60 5.59
N GLU A 96 -27.48 -6.85 6.05
CA GLU A 96 -26.59 -5.81 6.55
C GLU A 96 -25.75 -5.26 5.38
N ASP A 97 -25.56 -3.94 5.37
CA ASP A 97 -24.70 -3.31 4.39
C ASP A 97 -23.24 -3.40 4.84
N ASP A 98 -22.34 -3.71 3.92
CA ASP A 98 -20.90 -3.67 4.11
C ASP A 98 -20.28 -2.48 3.40
N LEU A 99 -19.26 -1.89 4.01
CA LEU A 99 -18.49 -0.82 3.41
C LEU A 99 -17.20 -1.36 2.80
N TYR A 100 -16.85 -0.83 1.63
CA TYR A 100 -15.65 -1.21 0.91
C TYR A 100 -14.88 0.02 0.48
N LYS A 101 -13.58 -0.01 0.68
CA LYS A 101 -12.64 0.93 0.09
C LYS A 101 -12.30 0.46 -1.32
N VAL A 102 -12.46 1.33 -2.30
CA VAL A 102 -12.25 1.01 -3.71
C VAL A 102 -11.24 1.98 -4.29
N ARG A 103 -10.31 1.44 -5.05
CA ARG A 103 -9.37 2.19 -5.88
C ARG A 103 -9.48 1.70 -7.31
N GLU A 104 -9.74 2.62 -8.22
CA GLU A 104 -9.76 2.36 -9.66
C GLU A 104 -8.61 3.10 -10.34
N PHE A 105 -7.87 2.39 -11.14
CA PHE A 105 -6.84 2.94 -12.01
C PHE A 105 -7.26 2.79 -13.47
N PHE A 106 -7.09 3.87 -14.23
CA PHE A 106 -7.40 3.93 -15.64
C PHE A 106 -6.20 4.42 -16.41
N ARG A 107 -5.82 3.71 -17.45
CA ARG A 107 -4.94 4.22 -18.48
C ARG A 107 -5.75 4.42 -19.74
N VAL A 108 -5.80 5.66 -20.24
CA VAL A 108 -6.69 6.05 -21.34
C VAL A 108 -5.97 6.87 -22.39
N ARG A 109 -6.47 6.78 -23.61
CA ARG A 109 -6.07 7.63 -24.73
C ARG A 109 -7.30 8.29 -25.33
N TYR A 110 -7.22 9.56 -25.63
CA TYR A 110 -8.25 10.25 -26.40
C TYR A 110 -7.74 10.53 -27.81
N ASP A 111 -8.52 10.09 -28.81
CA ASP A 111 -8.28 10.38 -30.21
C ASP A 111 -9.10 11.61 -30.61
N SER A 112 -8.46 12.76 -30.74
CA SER A 112 -9.11 14.04 -31.07
C SER A 112 -9.66 14.07 -32.49
N TYR A 113 -9.13 13.27 -33.41
CA TYR A 113 -9.63 13.15 -34.78
C TYR A 113 -10.90 12.29 -34.82
N ALA A 114 -10.87 11.13 -34.19
CA ALA A 114 -12.02 10.22 -34.05
C ALA A 114 -13.04 10.71 -33.02
N LYS A 115 -12.67 11.71 -32.20
CA LYS A 115 -13.46 12.21 -31.04
C LYS A 115 -13.90 11.09 -30.10
N ARG A 116 -12.96 10.22 -29.77
CA ARG A 116 -13.24 9.00 -29.01
C ARG A 116 -12.16 8.69 -27.99
N GLY A 117 -12.58 8.34 -26.78
CA GLY A 117 -11.74 7.74 -25.75
C GLY A 117 -11.54 6.24 -25.97
N TYR A 118 -10.37 5.74 -25.58
CA TYR A 118 -10.01 4.33 -25.55
C TYR A 118 -9.44 3.98 -24.18
N LEU A 119 -10.01 2.96 -23.56
CA LEU A 119 -9.43 2.36 -22.37
C LEU A 119 -8.24 1.49 -22.81
N LEU A 120 -7.08 1.75 -22.28
CA LEU A 120 -5.84 1.01 -22.57
C LEU A 120 -5.51 0.03 -21.45
N ASP A 121 -5.93 0.38 -20.21
CA ASP A 121 -5.76 -0.44 -19.04
C ASP A 121 -6.80 -0.03 -17.99
N TYR A 122 -7.22 -0.99 -17.19
CA TYR A 122 -8.13 -0.81 -16.06
C TYR A 122 -7.77 -1.79 -14.97
N ASP A 123 -7.63 -1.27 -13.77
CA ASP A 123 -7.37 -2.04 -12.57
C ASP A 123 -8.22 -1.49 -11.44
N ARG A 124 -8.91 -2.37 -10.72
CA ARG A 124 -9.70 -2.02 -9.56
C ARG A 124 -9.41 -2.95 -8.40
N THR A 125 -8.99 -2.38 -7.29
CA THR A 125 -8.94 -3.08 -6.01
C THR A 125 -10.14 -2.70 -5.15
N MET A 126 -10.68 -3.67 -4.43
CA MET A 126 -11.83 -3.49 -3.54
C MET A 126 -11.61 -4.30 -2.27
N GLU A 127 -11.60 -3.62 -1.14
CA GLU A 127 -11.34 -4.23 0.15
C GLU A 127 -12.41 -3.84 1.16
N GLN A 128 -12.93 -4.82 1.89
CA GLN A 128 -13.93 -4.58 2.92
C GLN A 128 -13.32 -3.81 4.10
N ILE A 129 -13.96 -2.71 4.49
CA ILE A 129 -13.64 -2.01 5.72
C ILE A 129 -14.10 -2.89 6.87
N PHE A 130 -13.15 -3.32 7.69
CA PHE A 130 -13.42 -4.23 8.78
C PHE A 130 -14.29 -3.58 9.84
N ASP A 131 -15.38 -4.25 10.22
CA ASP A 131 -16.33 -3.78 11.23
C ASP A 131 -16.44 -4.83 12.36
N PRO A 132 -15.77 -4.61 13.50
CA PRO A 132 -15.79 -5.56 14.62
C PRO A 132 -17.15 -5.67 15.30
N THR A 133 -18.10 -4.78 15.01
CA THR A 133 -19.46 -4.83 15.56
C THR A 133 -20.34 -5.88 14.88
N LYS A 134 -19.91 -6.39 13.71
CA LYS A 134 -20.56 -7.45 12.95
C LYS A 134 -20.11 -8.83 13.41
N LYS A 135 -20.78 -9.86 12.92
CA LYS A 135 -20.41 -11.26 13.21
C LYS A 135 -19.18 -11.68 12.40
N VAL A 136 -18.03 -11.11 12.77
CA VAL A 136 -16.75 -11.36 12.10
C VAL A 136 -15.92 -12.48 12.75
N LEU A 137 -16.31 -12.95 13.94
CA LEU A 137 -15.60 -14.02 14.65
C LEU A 137 -16.24 -15.38 14.40
N SER A 138 -15.41 -16.39 14.16
CA SER A 138 -15.80 -17.77 13.97
C SER A 138 -14.85 -18.70 14.72
N GLU A 139 -15.22 -19.99 14.87
CA GLU A 139 -14.33 -21.02 15.44
C GLU A 139 -12.99 -21.16 14.68
N LYS A 140 -12.93 -20.69 13.43
CA LYS A 140 -11.74 -20.78 12.58
C LYS A 140 -10.87 -19.53 12.58
N GLY A 141 -11.38 -18.41 13.09
CA GLY A 141 -10.70 -17.12 13.13
C GLY A 141 -11.58 -15.94 12.73
N VAL A 142 -10.97 -14.89 12.26
CA VAL A 142 -11.62 -13.64 11.85
C VAL A 142 -12.04 -13.73 10.40
N LEU A 143 -13.28 -13.30 10.09
CA LEU A 143 -13.80 -13.17 8.73
C LEU A 143 -13.50 -11.78 8.23
N LEU A 144 -12.70 -11.66 7.19
CA LEU A 144 -12.27 -10.38 6.63
C LEU A 144 -13.17 -9.92 5.46
N GLY A 145 -14.05 -10.80 4.96
CA GLY A 145 -14.89 -10.51 3.80
C GLY A 145 -14.09 -10.47 2.49
N ILE A 146 -14.43 -9.54 1.61
CA ILE A 146 -13.65 -9.31 0.38
C ILE A 146 -12.36 -8.59 0.76
N SER A 147 -11.23 -9.23 0.54
CA SER A 147 -9.89 -8.69 0.81
C SER A 147 -8.93 -9.19 -0.26
N GLU A 148 -7.77 -8.59 -0.35
CA GLU A 148 -6.66 -9.14 -1.13
C GLU A 148 -6.27 -10.53 -0.63
N TYR A 149 -5.66 -11.33 -1.50
CA TYR A 149 -5.28 -12.71 -1.18
C TYR A 149 -4.24 -12.79 -0.06
N ASP A 150 -3.29 -11.86 -0.07
CA ASP A 150 -2.15 -11.81 0.86
C ASP A 150 -2.37 -10.72 1.92
N VAL A 151 -3.31 -10.91 2.83
CA VAL A 151 -3.49 -9.99 3.96
C VAL A 151 -2.27 -10.08 4.89
N PRO A 152 -1.55 -8.99 5.14
CA PRO A 152 -0.42 -8.99 6.06
C PRO A 152 -0.88 -9.32 7.48
N TYR A 153 -0.29 -10.34 8.10
CA TYR A 153 -0.58 -10.67 9.50
C TYR A 153 0.64 -11.19 10.25
N LEU A 154 0.62 -11.04 11.57
CA LEU A 154 1.56 -11.64 12.50
C LEU A 154 0.79 -12.29 13.66
N ASN A 155 1.34 -13.38 14.16
CA ASN A 155 0.85 -14.07 15.37
C ASN A 155 1.86 -13.92 16.50
N ASP A 156 1.37 -13.94 17.73
CA ASP A 156 2.20 -14.29 18.87
C ASP A 156 2.71 -15.74 18.78
N LYS A 157 3.56 -16.14 19.70
CA LYS A 157 4.21 -17.47 19.70
C LYS A 157 3.21 -18.62 19.72
N ASP A 158 2.10 -18.46 20.42
CA ASP A 158 1.11 -19.51 20.65
C ASP A 158 -0.10 -19.40 19.70
N GLY A 159 -0.15 -18.35 18.88
CA GLY A 159 -1.23 -18.07 17.95
C GLY A 159 -2.53 -17.64 18.64
N SER A 160 -2.44 -17.15 19.87
CA SER A 160 -3.57 -16.62 20.64
C SER A 160 -3.94 -15.20 20.24
N ILE A 161 -2.94 -14.42 19.81
CA ILE A 161 -3.11 -13.03 19.37
C ILE A 161 -2.66 -12.93 17.93
N VAL A 162 -3.52 -12.37 17.09
CA VAL A 162 -3.28 -12.16 15.66
C VAL A 162 -3.43 -10.68 15.33
N SER A 163 -2.38 -10.07 14.82
CA SER A 163 -2.45 -8.72 14.27
C SER A 163 -2.46 -8.77 12.74
N PHE A 164 -3.35 -8.03 12.11
CA PHE A 164 -3.54 -8.02 10.66
C PHE A 164 -3.85 -6.62 10.13
N VAL A 165 -3.48 -6.39 8.86
CA VAL A 165 -3.76 -5.13 8.17
C VAL A 165 -4.89 -5.35 7.18
N GLN A 166 -5.91 -4.51 7.24
CA GLN A 166 -7.02 -4.52 6.30
C GLN A 166 -7.52 -3.10 6.03
N ALA A 167 -7.75 -2.78 4.78
CA ALA A 167 -8.19 -1.47 4.31
C ALA A 167 -7.36 -0.31 4.90
N ASP A 168 -6.03 -0.49 4.96
CA ASP A 168 -5.03 0.43 5.52
C ASP A 168 -5.11 0.65 7.04
N ASP A 169 -5.84 -0.20 7.75
CA ASP A 169 -5.94 -0.20 9.21
C ASP A 169 -5.26 -1.43 9.81
N LEU A 170 -4.60 -1.25 10.95
CA LEU A 170 -4.03 -2.33 11.74
C LEU A 170 -4.96 -2.73 12.87
N TRP A 171 -5.31 -4.01 12.89
CA TRP A 171 -6.16 -4.63 13.89
C TRP A 171 -5.41 -5.69 14.70
N SER A 172 -5.84 -5.92 15.93
CA SER A 172 -5.37 -7.01 16.78
C SER A 172 -6.56 -7.81 17.31
N TYR A 173 -6.52 -9.11 17.13
CA TYR A 173 -7.53 -10.07 17.61
C TYR A 173 -6.93 -10.98 18.68
N ASN A 174 -7.54 -11.01 19.87
CA ASN A 174 -7.22 -11.91 20.94
C ASN A 174 -8.27 -13.03 21.00
N LYS A 175 -7.84 -14.27 20.68
CA LYS A 175 -8.72 -15.45 20.64
C LYS A 175 -9.20 -15.91 22.01
N GLU A 176 -8.47 -15.58 23.09
CA GLU A 176 -8.82 -16.02 24.45
C GLU A 176 -9.94 -15.16 25.03
N THR A 177 -9.97 -13.87 24.68
CA THR A 177 -10.97 -12.92 25.15
C THR A 177 -12.06 -12.62 24.13
N ASP A 178 -11.91 -13.09 22.87
CA ASP A 178 -12.75 -12.75 21.72
C ASP A 178 -12.82 -11.24 21.47
N GLU A 179 -11.74 -10.51 21.76
CA GLU A 179 -11.66 -9.09 21.60
C GLU A 179 -10.90 -8.72 20.32
N VAL A 180 -11.46 -7.77 19.57
CA VAL A 180 -10.82 -7.13 18.42
C VAL A 180 -10.57 -5.68 18.75
N SER A 181 -9.33 -5.23 18.56
CA SER A 181 -8.90 -3.86 18.84
C SER A 181 -8.35 -3.19 17.59
N LEU A 182 -8.77 -1.96 17.31
CA LEU A 182 -8.13 -1.10 16.33
C LEU A 182 -6.81 -0.59 16.91
N VAL A 183 -5.70 -0.99 16.30
CA VAL A 183 -4.35 -0.62 16.76
C VAL A 183 -3.90 0.68 16.12
N PHE A 184 -4.08 0.80 14.81
CA PHE A 184 -3.66 1.99 14.06
C PHE A 184 -4.59 2.24 12.89
N SER A 185 -4.96 3.51 12.70
CA SER A 185 -5.74 3.98 11.54
C SER A 185 -5.50 5.46 11.31
N PHE A 186 -5.44 5.86 10.05
CA PHE A 186 -5.57 7.26 9.66
C PHE A 186 -7.02 7.66 9.34
N ALA A 187 -7.96 6.73 9.37
CA ALA A 187 -9.36 7.06 9.17
C ALA A 187 -9.93 7.82 10.39
N ALA A 188 -10.75 8.83 10.14
CA ALA A 188 -11.56 9.44 11.17
C ALA A 188 -12.82 8.60 11.40
N SER A 189 -13.41 8.73 12.59
CA SER A 189 -14.69 8.09 12.92
C SER A 189 -15.87 8.55 12.04
N GLU A 190 -15.72 9.68 11.34
CA GLU A 190 -16.72 10.22 10.43
C GLU A 190 -16.35 9.83 9.00
N ASN A 191 -17.16 8.98 8.35
CA ASN A 191 -16.95 8.48 6.98
C ASN A 191 -16.99 9.58 5.91
N THR A 192 -17.40 10.80 6.25
CA THR A 192 -17.49 11.95 5.33
C THR A 192 -16.20 12.77 5.22
N ASP A 193 -15.18 12.47 6.02
CA ASP A 193 -13.89 13.17 5.94
C ASP A 193 -13.13 12.70 4.69
N GLU A 194 -12.90 13.61 3.73
CA GLU A 194 -12.19 13.32 2.48
C GLU A 194 -10.77 12.77 2.70
N ARG A 195 -10.14 13.03 3.85
CA ARG A 195 -8.85 12.48 4.21
C ARG A 195 -8.89 10.95 4.41
N ASN A 196 -10.06 10.37 4.67
CA ASN A 196 -10.22 8.91 4.77
C ASN A 196 -9.99 8.22 3.41
N LEU A 197 -10.11 8.97 2.31
CA LEU A 197 -9.83 8.49 0.95
C LEU A 197 -8.35 8.59 0.57
N THR A 198 -7.52 9.26 1.40
CA THR A 198 -6.10 9.41 1.12
C THR A 198 -5.36 8.14 1.50
N ASN A 199 -5.09 7.33 0.50
CA ASN A 199 -4.41 6.04 0.61
C ASN A 199 -2.97 6.16 0.08
N GLN A 200 -2.14 6.93 0.79
CA GLN A 200 -0.75 7.21 0.41
C GLN A 200 0.25 6.77 1.48
N HIS A 201 -0.12 5.74 2.23
CA HIS A 201 0.69 5.08 3.24
C HIS A 201 0.51 3.57 3.17
N GLU A 202 1.48 2.87 3.72
CA GLU A 202 1.45 1.42 3.91
C GLU A 202 1.79 1.10 5.36
N ILE A 203 1.24 0.01 5.87
CA ILE A 203 1.56 -0.53 7.19
C ILE A 203 2.32 -1.83 7.01
N GLN A 204 3.54 -1.89 7.52
CA GLN A 204 4.38 -3.08 7.51
C GLN A 204 4.48 -3.66 8.92
N LEU A 205 4.00 -4.87 9.10
CA LEU A 205 4.19 -5.61 10.33
C LEU A 205 5.64 -6.12 10.39
N LEU A 206 6.35 -5.84 11.49
CA LEU A 206 7.78 -6.13 11.63
C LEU A 206 8.03 -7.32 12.53
N GLU A 207 7.48 -7.30 13.74
CA GLU A 207 7.64 -8.39 14.72
C GLU A 207 6.46 -8.43 15.69
N ALA A 208 6.08 -9.65 16.11
CA ALA A 208 5.21 -9.87 17.27
C ALA A 208 6.01 -10.61 18.36
N ASP A 209 5.97 -10.12 19.59
CA ASP A 209 6.60 -10.78 20.72
C ASP A 209 5.75 -11.91 21.31
N GLY A 210 6.28 -12.62 22.30
CA GLY A 210 5.59 -13.75 22.93
C GLY A 210 4.32 -13.37 23.72
N ASN A 211 4.04 -12.09 23.92
CA ASN A 211 2.86 -11.56 24.59
C ASN A 211 1.85 -10.98 23.61
N GLY A 212 2.15 -11.04 22.31
CA GLY A 212 1.32 -10.47 21.26
C GLY A 212 1.49 -8.95 21.04
N ASN A 213 2.47 -8.32 21.71
CA ASN A 213 2.81 -6.94 21.39
C ASN A 213 3.44 -6.88 20.00
N VAL A 214 3.11 -5.83 19.25
CA VAL A 214 3.50 -5.73 17.83
C VAL A 214 4.34 -4.49 17.60
N THR A 215 5.47 -4.68 16.91
CA THR A 215 6.24 -3.59 16.31
C THR A 215 5.87 -3.52 14.83
N PHE A 216 5.53 -2.33 14.37
CA PHE A 216 5.13 -2.09 12.98
C PHE A 216 5.67 -0.75 12.47
N ALA A 217 5.83 -0.65 11.17
CA ALA A 217 6.18 0.60 10.51
C ALA A 217 4.99 1.10 9.69
N VAL A 218 4.83 2.43 9.67
CA VAL A 218 3.96 3.14 8.74
C VAL A 218 4.86 4.01 7.88
N TYR A 219 4.77 3.86 6.58
CA TYR A 219 5.57 4.66 5.65
C TYR A 219 4.73 5.23 4.53
N GLY A 220 5.11 6.41 4.07
CA GLY A 220 4.39 7.18 3.08
C GLY A 220 3.99 8.56 3.60
N TYR A 221 2.83 9.02 3.18
CA TYR A 221 2.26 10.31 3.61
C TYR A 221 1.53 10.16 4.94
N MET A 222 1.93 10.96 5.92
CA MET A 222 1.28 10.99 7.23
C MET A 222 0.02 11.84 7.15
N ASN A 223 -1.11 11.16 7.04
CA ASN A 223 -2.41 11.78 6.80
C ASN A 223 -3.02 12.44 8.06
N ARG A 224 -2.56 12.04 9.25
CA ARG A 224 -3.03 12.54 10.54
C ARG A 224 -1.94 12.40 11.60
N GLY A 225 -2.19 12.98 12.76
CA GLY A 225 -1.34 12.86 13.93
C GLY A 225 -0.25 13.92 14.02
N GLU A 226 0.79 13.64 14.79
CA GLU A 226 1.87 14.61 15.06
C GLU A 226 2.65 14.99 13.79
N HIS A 227 2.74 14.08 12.84
CA HIS A 227 3.48 14.26 11.58
C HIS A 227 2.58 14.55 10.38
N GLU A 228 1.33 14.97 10.61
CA GLU A 228 0.39 15.27 9.53
C GLU A 228 1.01 16.22 8.49
N GLY A 229 0.89 15.83 7.22
CA GLY A 229 1.42 16.61 6.09
C GLY A 229 2.85 16.28 5.70
N GLN A 230 3.55 15.43 6.46
CA GLN A 230 4.91 14.99 6.14
C GLN A 230 4.90 13.64 5.42
N VAL A 231 5.97 13.38 4.70
CA VAL A 231 6.28 12.07 4.12
C VAL A 231 7.45 11.48 4.90
N GLY A 232 7.36 10.21 5.26
CA GLY A 232 8.42 9.57 6.02
C GLY A 232 8.11 8.14 6.42
N VAL A 233 8.89 7.64 7.37
CA VAL A 233 8.75 6.33 7.99
C VAL A 233 8.64 6.51 9.50
N ALA A 234 7.54 6.04 10.08
CA ALA A 234 7.34 5.96 11.52
C ALA A 234 7.40 4.49 11.97
N VAL A 235 8.01 4.22 13.11
CA VAL A 235 7.97 2.91 13.77
C VAL A 235 7.20 3.03 15.06
N TYR A 236 6.24 2.15 15.25
CA TYR A 236 5.38 2.10 16.41
C TYR A 236 5.50 0.77 17.14
N TYR A 237 5.23 0.81 18.43
CA TYR A 237 5.09 -0.37 19.29
C TYR A 237 3.70 -0.36 19.91
N TYR A 238 2.96 -1.44 19.70
CA TYR A 238 1.66 -1.68 20.31
C TYR A 238 1.80 -2.61 21.50
N ASN A 239 1.34 -2.16 22.66
CA ASN A 239 1.25 -2.98 23.86
C ASN A 239 -0.19 -3.48 24.01
N VAL A 240 -0.38 -4.79 23.91
CA VAL A 240 -1.70 -5.43 23.95
C VAL A 240 -2.36 -5.28 25.32
N GLU A 241 -1.62 -5.47 26.41
CA GLU A 241 -2.15 -5.39 27.77
C GLU A 241 -2.66 -3.99 28.12
N GLN A 242 -1.94 -2.96 27.64
CA GLN A 242 -2.29 -1.56 27.88
C GLN A 242 -3.20 -0.98 26.81
N SER A 243 -3.43 -1.70 25.71
CA SER A 243 -4.13 -1.21 24.52
C SER A 243 -3.59 0.16 24.07
N SER A 244 -2.28 0.31 24.05
CA SER A 244 -1.59 1.58 23.78
C SER A 244 -0.57 1.43 22.67
N VAL A 245 -0.48 2.47 21.83
CA VAL A 245 0.51 2.59 20.76
C VAL A 245 1.51 3.69 21.15
N GLU A 246 2.79 3.37 21.06
CA GLU A 246 3.90 4.31 21.30
C GLU A 246 4.71 4.46 20.01
N GLU A 247 4.94 5.70 19.58
CA GLU A 247 5.88 5.96 18.50
C GLU A 247 7.32 5.83 19.02
N LYS A 248 8.11 5.04 18.31
CA LYS A 248 9.53 4.84 18.65
C LYS A 248 10.44 5.81 17.89
N VAL A 249 10.12 6.10 16.65
CA VAL A 249 10.90 7.00 15.80
C VAL A 249 10.07 7.43 14.59
N PHE A 250 10.30 8.67 14.14
CA PHE A 250 9.87 9.16 12.83
C PHE A 250 11.08 9.68 12.05
N ILE A 251 11.18 9.26 10.78
CA ILE A 251 12.21 9.73 9.84
C ILE A 251 11.48 10.44 8.69
N PRO A 252 11.53 11.78 8.62
CA PRO A 252 10.99 12.52 7.49
C PRO A 252 11.86 12.28 6.24
N THR A 253 11.24 12.32 5.07
CA THR A 253 11.92 12.24 3.77
C THR A 253 11.42 13.32 2.84
N ASP A 254 12.23 13.69 1.85
CA ASP A 254 11.87 14.68 0.83
C ASP A 254 11.14 14.05 -0.38
N THR A 255 10.77 12.77 -0.27
CA THR A 255 10.02 12.06 -1.32
C THR A 255 8.66 12.71 -1.53
N SER A 256 8.23 12.86 -2.79
CA SER A 256 6.89 13.37 -3.07
C SER A 256 5.82 12.42 -2.54
N TRP A 257 4.76 12.96 -1.94
CA TRP A 257 3.71 12.15 -1.33
C TRP A 257 3.05 11.17 -2.30
N GLY A 258 2.90 11.53 -3.58
CA GLY A 258 2.31 10.64 -4.60
C GLY A 258 3.15 9.43 -4.97
N ASN A 259 4.48 9.46 -4.71
CA ASN A 259 5.41 8.36 -4.97
C ASN A 259 5.94 7.71 -3.67
N ALA A 260 5.52 8.21 -2.52
CA ALA A 260 6.10 7.86 -1.23
C ALA A 260 6.05 6.35 -0.94
N ILE A 261 4.92 5.69 -1.19
CA ILE A 261 4.77 4.25 -0.97
C ILE A 261 5.77 3.47 -1.84
N HIS A 262 5.84 3.80 -3.13
CA HIS A 262 6.74 3.11 -4.05
C HIS A 262 8.21 3.32 -3.67
N GLU A 263 8.59 4.55 -3.35
CA GLU A 263 9.98 4.90 -3.02
C GLU A 263 10.42 4.32 -1.68
N LEU A 264 9.60 4.43 -0.63
CA LEU A 264 9.92 3.95 0.70
C LEU A 264 9.71 2.44 0.85
N GLY A 265 8.79 1.84 0.09
CA GLY A 265 8.53 0.41 0.09
C GLY A 265 9.69 -0.45 -0.44
N LYS A 266 10.71 0.16 -1.06
CA LYS A 266 11.91 -0.56 -1.54
C LYS A 266 12.70 -1.22 -0.40
N LEU A 267 12.84 -0.53 0.72
CA LEU A 267 13.44 -1.07 1.93
C LEU A 267 13.02 -0.27 3.17
N VAL A 268 12.24 -0.92 4.02
CA VAL A 268 12.05 -0.54 5.42
C VAL A 268 12.28 -1.79 6.26
N TYR A 269 13.29 -1.79 7.12
CA TYR A 269 13.60 -2.91 7.98
C TYR A 269 13.97 -2.43 9.39
N TYR A 270 13.32 -2.98 10.39
CA TYR A 270 13.64 -2.72 11.80
C TYR A 270 14.15 -3.98 12.49
N SER A 271 15.33 -3.88 13.07
CA SER A 271 15.92 -4.92 13.91
C SER A 271 15.54 -4.65 15.37
N VAL A 272 14.56 -5.39 15.89
CA VAL A 272 14.08 -5.23 17.28
C VAL A 272 15.21 -5.45 18.28
N ASP A 273 15.98 -6.53 18.14
CA ASP A 273 17.11 -6.85 19.04
C ASP A 273 18.18 -5.76 19.13
N ARG A 274 18.32 -4.95 18.09
CA ARG A 274 19.37 -3.92 17.98
C ARG A 274 18.81 -2.51 18.07
N GLU A 275 17.50 -2.35 18.05
CA GLU A 275 16.79 -1.06 17.96
C GLU A 275 17.33 -0.20 16.81
N MET A 276 17.53 -0.84 15.66
CA MET A 276 18.08 -0.22 14.46
C MET A 276 17.07 -0.25 13.32
N LEU A 277 16.68 0.92 12.84
CA LEU A 277 15.84 1.10 11.66
C LEU A 277 16.71 1.38 10.44
N TYR A 278 16.43 0.69 9.36
CA TYR A 278 17.05 0.84 8.06
C TYR A 278 16.02 1.26 7.03
N VAL A 279 16.29 2.33 6.31
CA VAL A 279 15.38 2.87 5.28
C VAL A 279 16.19 3.26 4.05
N LEU A 280 15.71 2.84 2.88
CA LEU A 280 16.15 3.41 1.62
C LEU A 280 15.13 4.46 1.18
N ALA A 281 15.52 5.73 1.23
CA ALA A 281 14.69 6.85 0.82
C ALA A 281 15.35 7.57 -0.37
N GLY A 282 14.68 7.57 -1.51
CA GLY A 282 15.26 8.05 -2.75
C GLY A 282 16.51 7.23 -3.13
N ASP A 283 17.65 7.87 -3.19
CA ASP A 283 18.96 7.27 -3.50
C ASP A 283 19.85 7.08 -2.27
N THR A 284 19.33 7.32 -1.05
CA THR A 284 20.11 7.32 0.18
C THR A 284 19.66 6.23 1.14
N PHE A 285 20.62 5.44 1.62
CA PHE A 285 20.41 4.39 2.61
C PHE A 285 20.73 4.91 3.99
N TYR A 286 19.71 4.93 4.86
CA TYR A 286 19.76 5.44 6.22
C TYR A 286 19.81 4.31 7.25
N GLU A 287 20.58 4.53 8.30
CA GLU A 287 20.59 3.74 9.54
C GLU A 287 20.21 4.65 10.70
N THR A 288 19.19 4.30 11.45
CA THR A 288 18.74 5.04 12.64
C THR A 288 18.81 4.14 13.86
N ASN A 289 19.57 4.57 14.88
CA ASN A 289 19.50 3.98 16.20
C ASN A 289 18.31 4.62 16.93
N VAL A 290 17.26 3.83 17.18
CA VAL A 290 16.00 4.30 17.73
C VAL A 290 16.15 4.74 19.18
N GLU A 291 16.86 3.95 20.01
CA GLU A 291 17.11 4.27 21.43
C GLU A 291 17.87 5.61 21.61
N LYS A 292 18.80 5.91 20.70
CA LYS A 292 19.64 7.12 20.78
C LYS A 292 19.13 8.27 19.92
N GLU A 293 18.06 8.05 19.19
CA GLU A 293 17.47 9.02 18.23
C GLU A 293 18.54 9.58 17.26
N LYS A 294 19.42 8.70 16.73
CA LYS A 294 20.52 9.08 15.86
C LYS A 294 20.40 8.43 14.50
N THR A 295 20.20 9.25 13.50
CA THR A 295 20.20 8.85 12.09
C THR A 295 21.56 9.12 11.45
N LYS A 296 22.01 8.18 10.61
CA LYS A 296 23.23 8.23 9.84
C LYS A 296 22.96 7.80 8.41
N GLU A 297 23.45 8.56 7.46
CA GLU A 297 23.53 8.14 6.06
C GLU A 297 24.66 7.11 5.92
N LEU A 298 24.34 5.92 5.46
CA LEU A 298 25.34 4.88 5.20
C LEU A 298 25.88 4.97 3.79
N VAL A 299 25.02 5.19 2.83
CA VAL A 299 25.37 5.29 1.41
C VAL A 299 24.42 6.26 0.72
N THR A 300 24.95 7.06 -0.19
CA THR A 300 24.19 7.99 -1.04
C THR A 300 24.46 7.68 -2.52
N GLY A 301 23.55 8.08 -3.39
CA GLY A 301 23.67 7.89 -4.84
C GLY A 301 23.41 6.44 -5.29
N LEU A 302 22.63 5.67 -4.53
CA LEU A 302 22.21 4.33 -4.91
C LEU A 302 21.11 4.43 -5.99
N THR A 303 21.39 3.94 -7.19
CA THR A 303 20.39 3.74 -8.24
C THR A 303 19.91 2.31 -8.26
N GLU A 304 18.74 2.05 -8.84
CA GLU A 304 18.09 0.71 -8.87
C GLU A 304 18.99 -0.40 -9.43
N ASP A 305 19.88 -0.07 -10.37
CA ASP A 305 20.83 -1.02 -10.95
C ASP A 305 22.01 -1.36 -10.03
N HIS A 306 22.15 -0.67 -8.89
CA HIS A 306 23.32 -0.77 -8.02
C HIS A 306 23.02 -1.36 -6.63
N TYR A 307 21.80 -1.81 -6.39
CA TYR A 307 21.47 -2.50 -5.17
C TYR A 307 20.40 -3.59 -5.39
N VAL A 308 20.35 -4.53 -4.47
CA VAL A 308 19.30 -5.52 -4.37
C VAL A 308 18.99 -5.82 -2.90
N VAL A 309 17.69 -5.98 -2.61
CA VAL A 309 17.19 -6.35 -1.29
C VAL A 309 16.69 -7.78 -1.36
N SER A 310 16.98 -8.60 -0.33
CA SER A 310 16.39 -9.94 -0.24
C SER A 310 14.86 -9.85 -0.06
N SER A 311 14.14 -10.89 -0.47
CA SER A 311 12.67 -10.93 -0.39
C SER A 311 12.12 -10.78 1.04
N ASP A 312 12.92 -11.13 2.06
CA ASP A 312 12.58 -10.96 3.47
C ASP A 312 13.07 -9.62 4.06
N GLY A 313 13.62 -8.73 3.25
CA GLY A 313 14.14 -7.42 3.65
C GLY A 313 15.39 -7.45 4.54
N ARG A 314 15.93 -8.64 4.88
CA ARG A 314 17.01 -8.77 5.87
C ARG A 314 18.41 -8.57 5.33
N LEU A 315 18.59 -8.71 4.03
CA LEU A 315 19.89 -8.53 3.37
C LEU A 315 19.79 -7.40 2.34
N LEU A 316 20.74 -6.50 2.39
CA LEU A 316 20.97 -5.49 1.36
C LEU A 316 22.34 -5.74 0.74
N ALA A 317 22.40 -5.89 -0.57
CA ALA A 317 23.65 -5.86 -1.32
C ALA A 317 23.68 -4.60 -2.20
N TYR A 318 24.77 -3.84 -2.16
CA TYR A 318 24.88 -2.62 -2.95
C TYR A 318 26.29 -2.40 -3.45
N GLN A 319 26.38 -1.71 -4.59
CA GLN A 319 27.64 -1.30 -5.17
C GLN A 319 27.93 0.16 -4.82
N SER A 320 29.14 0.44 -4.42
CA SER A 320 29.63 1.79 -4.19
C SER A 320 31.00 1.97 -4.82
N LYS A 321 31.37 3.22 -5.08
CA LYS A 321 32.75 3.53 -5.52
C LYS A 321 33.58 3.87 -4.31
N SER A 322 34.64 3.15 -4.08
CA SER A 322 35.53 3.44 -2.96
C SER A 322 36.66 4.38 -3.34
N GLY A 323 36.84 5.40 -2.49
CA GLY A 323 38.06 6.16 -2.34
C GLY A 323 38.61 6.87 -3.59
N GLU A 324 39.86 7.35 -3.46
CA GLU A 324 40.57 8.15 -4.47
C GLU A 324 40.81 7.40 -5.81
N ASN A 325 40.70 6.08 -5.85
CA ASN A 325 41.00 5.26 -7.03
C ASN A 325 39.76 4.79 -7.80
N GLY A 326 38.55 5.07 -7.31
CA GLY A 326 37.29 4.76 -8.03
C GLY A 326 37.05 3.26 -8.27
N ALA A 327 37.65 2.37 -7.47
CA ALA A 327 37.39 0.95 -7.54
C ALA A 327 35.94 0.63 -7.12
N ASN A 328 35.27 -0.28 -7.83
CA ASN A 328 33.93 -0.72 -7.47
C ASN A 328 34.01 -1.63 -6.24
N GLU A 329 33.16 -1.37 -5.27
CA GLU A 329 32.99 -2.20 -4.08
C GLU A 329 31.57 -2.77 -4.05
N LEU A 330 31.46 -4.07 -3.79
CA LEU A 330 30.19 -4.72 -3.47
C LEU A 330 30.15 -4.95 -1.96
N THR A 331 29.20 -4.32 -1.30
CA THR A 331 28.95 -4.54 0.12
C THR A 331 27.64 -5.32 0.31
N ILE A 332 27.70 -6.39 1.10
CA ILE A 332 26.55 -7.16 1.53
C ILE A 332 26.38 -6.91 3.02
N MET A 333 25.24 -6.40 3.41
CA MET A 333 24.88 -6.10 4.79
C MET A 333 23.73 -6.96 5.26
N ASN A 334 23.92 -7.64 6.39
CA ASN A 334 22.82 -8.29 7.10
C ASN A 334 22.23 -7.30 8.10
N LEU A 335 21.02 -6.84 7.84
CA LEU A 335 20.34 -5.77 8.58
C LEU A 335 19.94 -6.23 10.00
N SER A 336 19.59 -7.51 10.16
CA SER A 336 19.25 -8.07 11.46
C SER A 336 20.46 -8.08 12.42
N SER A 337 21.63 -8.51 11.94
CA SER A 337 22.85 -8.60 12.76
C SER A 337 23.77 -7.38 12.67
N GLY A 338 23.56 -6.51 11.69
CA GLY A 338 24.46 -5.39 11.36
C GLY A 338 25.81 -5.81 10.78
N LYS A 339 26.01 -7.08 10.45
CA LYS A 339 27.27 -7.57 9.88
C LYS A 339 27.35 -7.20 8.41
N THR A 340 28.50 -6.69 8.01
CA THR A 340 28.83 -6.34 6.63
C THR A 340 29.98 -7.21 6.08
N ARG A 341 29.91 -7.48 4.79
CA ARG A 341 31.02 -8.06 4.03
C ARG A 341 31.22 -7.25 2.76
N THR A 342 32.40 -6.70 2.58
CA THR A 342 32.76 -5.94 1.38
C THR A 342 33.77 -6.70 0.55
N VAL A 343 33.54 -6.69 -0.77
CA VAL A 343 34.46 -7.22 -1.78
C VAL A 343 34.86 -6.05 -2.68
N THR A 344 36.16 -5.79 -2.75
CA THR A 344 36.70 -4.71 -3.59
C THR A 344 37.18 -5.30 -4.91
N GLY A 345 36.68 -4.79 -6.03
CA GLY A 345 37.14 -5.11 -7.36
C GLY A 345 38.51 -4.51 -7.65
N LYS A 346 39.19 -5.01 -8.67
CA LYS A 346 40.39 -4.33 -9.19
C LYS A 346 39.95 -3.13 -10.03
N GLU A 347 40.87 -2.15 -10.18
CA GLU A 347 40.65 -0.98 -11.01
C GLU A 347 40.21 -1.41 -12.43
N GLY A 348 39.02 -0.97 -12.87
CA GLY A 348 38.44 -1.30 -14.15
C GLY A 348 37.72 -2.66 -14.26
N GLU A 349 37.57 -3.43 -13.17
CA GLU A 349 36.75 -4.64 -13.11
C GLU A 349 35.32 -4.27 -12.61
N ASN A 350 34.32 -4.74 -13.33
CA ASN A 350 32.94 -4.71 -12.81
C ASN A 350 32.70 -5.94 -11.94
N ILE A 351 32.13 -5.75 -10.78
CA ILE A 351 31.64 -6.83 -9.93
C ILE A 351 30.17 -7.03 -10.29
N TYR A 352 29.84 -8.21 -10.81
CA TYR A 352 28.46 -8.60 -11.19
C TYR A 352 27.84 -9.47 -10.09
#